data_558f3dca28a73534fe03aa5eac0ac003
#
_entry.id   558f3dca28a73534fe03aa5eac0ac003
#
_cell.length_a   1.000
_cell.length_b   1.000
_cell.length_c   1.000
_cell.angle_alpha   90.00
_cell.angle_beta   90.00
_cell.angle_gamma   90.00
#
_symmetry.space_group_name_H-M   'P 1'
#
loop_
_entity.id
_entity.type
_entity.pdbx_description
1 polymer ?
#
loop_
_entity_poly.entity_id
_entity_poly.type
_entity_poly.pdbx_seq_one_letter_code
_entity_poly.pdbx_strand_id
1 'polypeptide(L)'
;MPVKEKAALLVPSGTYHEPDKKHLHIICSDPDAKGLVVIVGISTYTNDLCDQTCVLQAHEHPWLRHQSFVLYRKAEIVSAAALQARIQSGEVLECDEVNAQTFLRIKKGLCKSPQTKRKVKRYLGC
;
A
#
# COMPACT_ATOMS: atom_id res chain seq x y z
N MET A 1 -4.97 10.88 13.49
CA MET A 1 -3.75 10.13 13.22
C MET A 1 -3.70 9.77 11.74
N PRO A 2 -2.58 10.01 11.03
CA PRO A 2 -2.53 9.77 9.58
C PRO A 2 -2.50 8.29 9.18
N VAL A 3 -2.18 7.37 10.10
CA VAL A 3 -2.12 5.94 9.79
C VAL A 3 -3.48 5.31 10.00
N LYS A 4 -4.32 5.39 8.97
CA LYS A 4 -5.70 4.87 8.98
C LYS A 4 -6.07 4.45 7.55
N GLU A 5 -7.21 3.80 7.37
CA GLU A 5 -7.72 3.44 6.05
C GLU A 5 -7.68 4.61 5.07
N LYS A 6 -7.31 4.35 3.83
CA LYS A 6 -7.17 5.29 2.71
C LYS A 6 -5.94 6.17 2.78
N ALA A 7 -5.21 6.21 3.90
CA ALA A 7 -3.98 6.99 3.98
C ALA A 7 -2.99 6.50 2.93
N ALA A 8 -2.35 7.45 2.25
CA ALA A 8 -1.33 7.18 1.25
C ALA A 8 -0.01 7.74 1.73
N LEU A 9 1.01 6.91 1.71
CA LEU A 9 2.33 7.24 2.25
C LEU A 9 3.41 6.94 1.21
N LEU A 10 4.42 7.80 1.13
CA LEU A 10 5.62 7.53 0.36
C LEU A 10 6.65 6.89 1.29
N VAL A 11 6.95 5.63 1.05
CA VAL A 11 7.84 4.84 1.90
C VAL A 11 9.09 4.49 1.11
N PRO A 12 10.31 4.74 1.66
CA PRO A 12 11.54 4.27 1.04
C PRO A 12 11.52 2.73 0.98
N SER A 13 11.48 2.21 -0.25
CA SER A 13 11.42 0.77 -0.48
C SER A 13 12.13 0.42 -1.78
N GLY A 14 13.21 1.14 -2.07
CA GLY A 14 13.99 0.96 -3.27
C GLY A 14 14.82 -0.32 -3.25
N THR A 15 15.43 -0.60 -4.40
CA THR A 15 16.33 -1.74 -4.58
C THR A 15 17.69 -1.43 -3.96
N TYR A 16 18.60 -2.43 -4.00
CA TYR A 16 19.99 -2.25 -3.58
C TYR A 16 20.67 -1.05 -4.26
N HIS A 17 20.36 -0.80 -5.55
CA HIS A 17 20.94 0.29 -6.32
C HIS A 17 20.28 1.65 -6.04
N GLU A 18 19.03 1.66 -5.58
CA GLU A 18 18.27 2.87 -5.29
C GLU A 18 17.54 2.71 -3.96
N PRO A 19 18.27 2.62 -2.82
CA PRO A 19 17.63 2.32 -1.54
C PRO A 19 16.68 3.42 -1.06
N ASP A 20 16.91 4.66 -1.49
CA ASP A 20 16.09 5.80 -1.10
C ASP A 20 14.88 6.03 -1.99
N LYS A 21 14.70 5.21 -3.03
CA LYS A 21 13.54 5.33 -3.91
C LYS A 21 12.26 5.06 -3.14
N LYS A 22 11.34 6.02 -3.21
CA LYS A 22 10.05 5.92 -2.50
C LYS A 22 8.98 5.35 -3.41
N HIS A 23 8.13 4.50 -2.84
CA HIS A 23 6.95 3.98 -3.51
C HIS A 23 5.72 4.39 -2.73
N LEU A 24 4.62 4.60 -3.45
CA LEU A 24 3.33 4.88 -2.84
C LEU A 24 2.83 3.61 -2.14
N HIS A 25 2.40 3.77 -0.90
CA HIS A 25 1.80 2.69 -0.12
C HIS A 25 0.44 3.15 0.41
N ILE A 26 -0.49 2.22 0.49
CA ILE A 26 -1.85 2.51 0.95
C ILE A 26 -2.12 1.71 2.22
N ILE A 27 -2.67 2.39 3.21
CA ILE A 27 -3.11 1.74 4.45
C ILE A 27 -4.50 1.18 4.20
N CYS A 28 -4.65 -0.13 4.34
CA CYS A 28 -5.88 -0.84 3.99
C CYS A 28 -6.77 -1.21 5.16
N SER A 29 -6.35 -0.96 6.38
CA SER A 29 -7.18 -1.20 7.57
C SER A 29 -6.88 -0.17 8.64
N ASP A 30 -7.89 0.15 9.46
CA ASP A 30 -7.66 0.99 10.63
C ASP A 30 -6.85 0.22 11.68
N PRO A 31 -6.12 0.91 12.56
CA PRO A 31 -5.41 0.24 13.64
C PRO A 31 -6.34 -0.65 14.47
N ASP A 32 -5.93 -1.90 14.67
CA ASP A 32 -6.67 -2.83 15.50
C ASP A 32 -6.35 -2.62 17.00
N ALA A 33 -6.86 -3.50 17.86
CA ALA A 33 -6.62 -3.40 19.30
C ALA A 33 -5.14 -3.46 19.69
N LYS A 34 -4.31 -4.04 18.83
CA LYS A 34 -2.86 -4.14 19.04
C LYS A 34 -2.09 -3.03 18.32
N GLY A 35 -2.79 -2.11 17.64
CA GLY A 35 -2.17 -1.05 16.87
C GLY A 35 -1.59 -1.49 15.53
N LEU A 36 -2.08 -2.59 14.97
CA LEU A 36 -1.61 -3.12 13.69
C LEU A 36 -2.51 -2.69 12.55
N VAL A 37 -1.90 -2.46 11.38
CA VAL A 37 -2.59 -2.13 10.14
C VAL A 37 -2.04 -2.99 9.01
N VAL A 38 -2.83 -3.12 7.92
CA VAL A 38 -2.35 -3.75 6.69
C VAL A 38 -1.92 -2.64 5.74
N ILE A 39 -0.72 -2.78 5.17
CA ILE A 39 -0.16 -1.84 4.20
C ILE A 39 0.17 -2.59 2.91
N VAL A 40 -0.05 -1.93 1.78
CA VAL A 40 0.26 -2.49 0.46
C VAL A 40 0.94 -1.44 -0.40
N GLY A 41 1.96 -1.85 -1.16
CA GLY A 41 2.69 -0.96 -2.05
C GLY A 41 2.08 -0.94 -3.45
N ILE A 42 2.41 0.11 -4.19
CA ILE A 42 2.02 0.28 -5.59
C ILE A 42 3.29 0.39 -6.42
N SER A 43 3.33 -0.35 -7.53
CA SER A 43 4.50 -0.42 -8.41
C SER A 43 4.11 -0.10 -9.85
N THR A 44 5.08 0.33 -10.66
CA THR A 44 4.84 0.65 -12.06
C THR A 44 4.47 -0.62 -12.85
N TYR A 45 3.41 -0.52 -13.64
CA TYR A 45 2.98 -1.62 -14.53
C TYR A 45 3.93 -1.69 -15.72
N THR A 46 4.57 -2.83 -15.92
CA THR A 46 5.56 -3.00 -16.98
C THR A 46 5.12 -3.99 -18.07
N ASN A 47 4.46 -5.07 -17.69
CA ASN A 47 4.00 -6.11 -18.63
C ASN A 47 2.97 -7.03 -17.95
N ASP A 48 2.48 -8.00 -18.71
CA ASP A 48 1.41 -8.91 -18.25
C ASP A 48 1.81 -9.85 -17.11
N LEU A 49 3.09 -9.88 -16.74
CA LEU A 49 3.54 -10.68 -15.59
C LEU A 49 3.27 -9.97 -14.26
N CYS A 50 2.93 -8.67 -14.30
CA CYS A 50 2.48 -7.96 -13.10
C CYS A 50 1.15 -8.54 -12.64
N ASP A 51 0.90 -8.48 -11.32
CA ASP A 51 -0.38 -8.90 -10.76
C ASP A 51 -1.52 -8.07 -11.37
N GLN A 52 -2.45 -8.72 -12.04
CA GLN A 52 -3.55 -8.05 -12.75
C GLN A 52 -4.76 -7.78 -11.85
N THR A 53 -4.71 -8.17 -10.58
CA THR A 53 -5.86 -8.08 -9.67
C THR A 53 -6.39 -6.67 -9.53
N CYS A 54 -5.50 -5.68 -9.39
CA CYS A 54 -5.89 -4.27 -9.31
C CYS A 54 -4.86 -3.43 -10.04
N VAL A 55 -5.21 -3.01 -11.25
CA VAL A 55 -4.39 -2.12 -12.09
C VAL A 55 -4.94 -0.71 -11.95
N LEU A 56 -4.05 0.24 -11.69
CA LEU A 56 -4.39 1.64 -11.46
C LEU A 56 -3.89 2.51 -12.61
N GLN A 57 -4.72 3.47 -13.03
CA GLN A 57 -4.33 4.44 -14.04
C GLN A 57 -3.62 5.62 -13.38
N ALA A 58 -2.82 6.35 -14.16
CA ALA A 58 -2.02 7.45 -13.65
C ALA A 58 -2.83 8.53 -12.91
N HIS A 59 -4.08 8.76 -13.31
CA HIS A 59 -4.91 9.81 -12.72
C HIS A 59 -5.62 9.38 -11.43
N GLU A 60 -5.52 8.12 -11.02
CA GLU A 60 -6.26 7.62 -9.84
C GLU A 60 -5.66 8.07 -8.51
N HIS A 61 -4.46 8.63 -8.54
CA HIS A 61 -3.85 9.32 -7.40
C HIS A 61 -2.85 10.35 -7.91
N PRO A 62 -2.73 11.52 -7.27
CA PRO A 62 -1.81 12.57 -7.74
C PRO A 62 -0.35 12.14 -7.88
N TRP A 63 0.10 11.19 -7.06
CA TRP A 63 1.48 10.68 -7.12
C TRP A 63 1.72 9.78 -8.33
N LEU A 64 0.68 9.09 -8.84
CA LEU A 64 0.84 8.13 -9.93
C LEU A 64 1.00 8.84 -11.27
N ARG A 65 2.15 8.69 -11.90
CA ARG A 65 2.46 9.28 -13.20
C ARG A 65 2.39 8.28 -14.34
N HIS A 66 2.28 7.00 -14.02
CA HIS A 66 2.24 5.89 -14.97
C HIS A 66 1.17 4.91 -14.56
N GLN A 67 0.74 4.07 -15.51
CA GLN A 67 -0.08 2.92 -15.17
C GLN A 67 0.66 2.09 -14.14
N SER A 68 -0.03 1.65 -13.10
CA SER A 68 0.56 0.99 -11.95
C SER A 68 -0.28 -0.21 -11.54
N PHE A 69 0.24 -1.03 -10.66
CA PHE A 69 -0.51 -2.15 -10.09
C PHE A 69 -0.23 -2.27 -8.61
N VAL A 70 -1.18 -2.86 -7.90
CA VAL A 70 -1.03 -3.08 -6.47
C VAL A 70 -0.18 -4.32 -6.24
N LEU A 71 0.90 -4.17 -5.48
CA LEU A 71 1.90 -5.21 -5.26
C LEU A 71 1.48 -6.10 -4.08
N TYR A 72 0.45 -6.92 -4.29
CA TYR A 72 -0.14 -7.72 -3.22
C TYR A 72 0.82 -8.72 -2.59
N ARG A 73 1.80 -9.22 -3.34
CA ARG A 73 2.77 -10.18 -2.78
C ARG A 73 3.60 -9.61 -1.64
N LYS A 74 3.72 -8.28 -1.57
CA LYS A 74 4.48 -7.59 -0.52
C LYS A 74 3.59 -6.92 0.52
N ALA A 75 2.28 -7.16 0.48
CA ALA A 75 1.39 -6.66 1.51
C ALA A 75 1.82 -7.18 2.88
N GLU A 76 1.76 -6.33 3.90
CA GLU A 76 2.27 -6.64 5.22
C GLU A 76 1.34 -6.15 6.32
N ILE A 77 1.44 -6.79 7.47
CA ILE A 77 0.81 -6.34 8.71
C ILE A 77 1.90 -5.61 9.50
N VAL A 78 1.70 -4.33 9.78
CA VAL A 78 2.73 -3.48 10.37
C VAL A 78 2.17 -2.67 11.54
N SER A 79 3.07 -2.16 12.39
CA SER A 79 2.70 -1.31 13.52
C SER A 79 2.37 0.10 13.05
N ALA A 80 1.17 0.58 13.38
CA ALA A 80 0.78 1.96 13.09
C ALA A 80 1.68 2.95 13.84
N ALA A 81 2.06 2.64 15.07
CA ALA A 81 2.95 3.52 15.85
C ALA A 81 4.34 3.62 15.22
N ALA A 82 4.87 2.50 14.69
CA ALA A 82 6.17 2.51 14.01
C ALA A 82 6.11 3.35 12.73
N LEU A 83 5.05 3.26 11.95
CA LEU A 83 4.85 4.11 10.77
C LEU A 83 4.72 5.57 11.16
N GLN A 84 3.98 5.86 12.22
CA GLN A 84 3.80 7.24 12.70
C GLN A 84 5.15 7.86 13.10
N ALA A 85 6.01 7.08 13.76
CA ALA A 85 7.34 7.56 14.12
C ALA A 85 8.18 7.89 12.89
N ARG A 86 8.07 7.08 11.82
CA ARG A 86 8.78 7.33 10.57
C ARG A 86 8.23 8.55 9.82
N ILE A 87 6.93 8.82 9.95
CA ILE A 87 6.33 10.05 9.41
C ILE A 87 6.87 11.26 10.14
N GLN A 88 6.91 11.20 11.47
CA GLN A 88 7.42 12.30 12.29
C GLN A 88 8.89 12.59 12.05
N SER A 89 9.69 11.58 11.76
CA SER A 89 11.12 11.76 11.45
C SER A 89 11.37 12.28 10.04
N GLY A 90 10.35 12.31 9.17
CA GLY A 90 10.48 12.72 7.78
C GLY A 90 10.93 11.61 6.84
N GLU A 91 11.18 10.40 7.33
CA GLU A 91 11.55 9.26 6.49
C GLU A 91 10.41 8.84 5.58
N VAL A 92 9.18 8.82 6.11
CA VAL A 92 7.96 8.51 5.37
C VAL A 92 7.16 9.78 5.21
N LEU A 93 6.67 10.04 3.99
CA LEU A 93 5.92 11.27 3.68
C LEU A 93 4.45 10.95 3.49
N GLU A 94 3.58 11.80 4.03
CA GLU A 94 2.15 11.70 3.79
C GLU A 94 1.81 12.28 2.42
N CYS A 95 0.84 11.65 1.74
CA CYS A 95 0.26 12.13 0.50
C CYS A 95 -1.24 12.28 0.67
N ASP A 96 -1.89 12.81 -0.38
CA ASP A 96 -3.35 12.85 -0.41
C ASP A 96 -3.92 11.43 -0.27
N GLU A 97 -5.01 11.31 0.48
CA GLU A 97 -5.71 10.04 0.61
C GLU A 97 -6.16 9.53 -0.77
N VAL A 98 -6.21 8.22 -0.93
CA VAL A 98 -6.80 7.62 -2.11
C VAL A 98 -8.32 7.76 -2.03
N ASN A 99 -8.99 8.01 -3.17
CA ASN A 99 -10.44 8.17 -3.14
C ASN A 99 -11.15 6.86 -2.77
N ALA A 100 -12.40 6.97 -2.33
CA ALA A 100 -13.15 5.84 -1.78
C ALA A 100 -13.32 4.69 -2.78
N GLN A 101 -13.56 5.00 -4.05
CA GLN A 101 -13.77 3.97 -5.08
C GLN A 101 -12.48 3.21 -5.38
N THR A 102 -11.39 3.92 -5.57
CA THR A 102 -10.08 3.31 -5.80
C THR A 102 -9.64 2.49 -4.58
N PHE A 103 -9.83 3.04 -3.37
CA PHE A 103 -9.52 2.34 -2.13
C PHE A 103 -10.27 1.01 -2.04
N LEU A 104 -11.56 1.00 -2.37
CA LEU A 104 -12.36 -0.22 -2.29
C LEU A 104 -11.81 -1.31 -3.21
N ARG A 105 -11.40 -0.93 -4.42
CA ARG A 105 -10.76 -1.86 -5.37
C ARG A 105 -9.47 -2.43 -4.81
N ILE A 106 -8.63 -1.57 -4.22
CA ILE A 106 -7.35 -1.98 -3.62
C ILE A 106 -7.60 -2.95 -2.47
N LYS A 107 -8.49 -2.61 -1.57
CA LYS A 107 -8.78 -3.43 -0.39
C LYS A 107 -9.38 -4.79 -0.77
N LYS A 108 -10.33 -4.81 -1.69
CA LYS A 108 -10.92 -6.07 -2.17
C LYS A 108 -9.88 -6.98 -2.82
N GLY A 109 -8.91 -6.39 -3.50
CA GLY A 109 -7.85 -7.14 -4.16
C GLY A 109 -6.97 -7.93 -3.20
N LEU A 110 -6.85 -7.50 -1.95
CA LEU A 110 -6.09 -8.26 -0.94
C LEU A 110 -6.62 -9.68 -0.76
N CYS A 111 -7.94 -9.85 -0.79
CA CYS A 111 -8.54 -11.17 -0.69
C CYS A 111 -8.58 -11.92 -2.02
N LYS A 112 -8.58 -11.21 -3.13
CA LYS A 112 -8.69 -11.80 -4.47
C LYS A 112 -7.35 -12.24 -5.05
N SER A 113 -6.28 -11.51 -4.78
CA SER A 113 -4.99 -11.81 -5.39
C SER A 113 -4.44 -13.14 -4.91
N PRO A 114 -4.02 -14.02 -5.84
CA PRO A 114 -3.35 -15.25 -5.46
C PRO A 114 -1.96 -15.00 -4.86
N GLN A 115 -1.42 -13.79 -4.99
CA GLN A 115 -0.11 -13.44 -4.48
C GLN A 115 -0.12 -12.89 -3.05
N THR A 116 -1.29 -12.53 -2.53
CA THR A 116 -1.39 -12.08 -1.13
C THR A 116 -1.01 -13.21 -0.18
N LYS A 117 -0.10 -12.94 0.75
CA LYS A 117 0.35 -13.94 1.72
C LYS A 117 -0.84 -14.46 2.54
N ARG A 118 -0.81 -15.76 2.84
CA ARG A 118 -1.88 -16.39 3.62
C ARG A 118 -2.10 -15.70 4.97
N LYS A 119 -1.04 -15.29 5.65
CA LYS A 119 -1.14 -14.61 6.94
C LYS A 119 -1.91 -13.30 6.85
N VAL A 120 -1.75 -12.55 5.75
CA VAL A 120 -2.49 -11.30 5.52
C VAL A 120 -3.96 -11.60 5.27
N LYS A 121 -4.26 -12.56 4.41
CA LYS A 121 -5.64 -13.00 4.16
C LYS A 121 -6.34 -13.45 5.44
N ARG A 122 -5.65 -14.24 6.24
CA ARG A 122 -6.16 -14.75 7.51
C ARG A 122 -6.46 -13.60 8.48
N TYR A 123 -5.54 -12.64 8.56
CA TYR A 123 -5.72 -11.45 9.38
C TYR A 123 -6.96 -10.65 8.97
N LEU A 124 -7.20 -10.53 7.66
CA LEU A 124 -8.34 -9.78 7.12
C LEU A 124 -9.65 -10.58 7.14
N GLY A 125 -9.61 -11.86 7.45
CA GLY A 125 -10.81 -12.70 7.50
C GLY A 125 -11.27 -13.19 6.13
N CYS A 126 -10.39 -13.28 5.14
CA CYS A 126 -10.77 -13.80 3.83
C CYS A 126 -10.34 -15.25 3.55
#